data_2ba0cc9adb3bd15a081d4c9580e2a1a4
#
_entry.id   2ba0cc9adb3bd15a081d4c9580e2a1a4
#
_cell.length_a   1.000
_cell.length_b   1.000
_cell.length_c   1.000
_cell.angle_alpha   90.00
_cell.angle_beta   90.00
_cell.angle_gamma   90.00
#
_symmetry.space_group_name_H-M   'P 1'
#
loop_
_entity.id
_entity.type
_entity.pdbx_description
1 polymer ?
#
loop_
_entity_poly.entity_id
_entity_poly.type
_entity_poly.pdbx_seq_one_letter_code
_entity_poly.pdbx_strand_id
1 'polypeptide(L)'
;YEIPLRLVGSEMCIRDRVGIDEAAFYGPKLDIQYKNVYGKEDTIVTIQIDMLLAEKFGMEYIDVDGTRKRPYIIHRTSLGCYERTLALLIEKYAGAFPLWLAPEQIRFIPIADRHLPYVNEIAARLEAAGIRYTIDERAEKMGYKIRQAQLEKIPYMIIAGDNEAETNTLSVRSRRDGDLGSMTAAELLDRLIDEISNKKA
;
A
#
# COMPACT_ATOMS: atom_id res chain seq x y z
N TYR A 1 33.92 15.68 0.25
CA TYR A 1 33.69 14.24 0.09
C TYR A 1 32.28 14.08 -0.46
N GLU A 2 32.15 13.86 -1.76
CA GLU A 2 30.91 13.46 -2.41
C GLU A 2 30.64 12.00 -2.04
N ILE A 3 29.58 11.74 -1.32
CA ILE A 3 29.07 10.38 -1.10
C ILE A 3 28.15 10.08 -2.29
N PRO A 4 28.53 9.21 -3.23
CA PRO A 4 27.61 8.79 -4.28
C PRO A 4 26.58 7.86 -3.67
N LEU A 5 25.40 8.36 -3.37
CA LEU A 5 24.21 7.58 -3.04
C LEU A 5 23.70 6.86 -4.30
N ARG A 6 24.31 5.74 -4.64
CA ARG A 6 23.73 4.78 -5.59
C ARG A 6 22.71 3.92 -4.86
N LEU A 7 21.47 4.30 -4.90
CA LEU A 7 20.36 3.38 -4.64
C LEU A 7 20.23 2.45 -5.85
N VAL A 8 20.74 1.24 -5.71
CA VAL A 8 20.61 0.16 -6.69
C VAL A 8 19.18 -0.37 -6.65
N GLY A 9 18.43 -0.25 -7.74
CA GLY A 9 17.18 -0.96 -7.94
C GLY A 9 16.12 -0.18 -8.71
N SER A 10 15.90 -0.56 -9.96
CA SER A 10 14.85 -0.17 -10.92
C SER A 10 14.76 1.31 -11.30
N GLU A 11 14.64 1.53 -12.53
CA GLU A 11 14.39 2.66 -13.45
C GLU A 11 13.68 3.96 -12.95
N MET A 12 13.80 4.33 -11.69
CA MET A 12 13.48 5.69 -11.27
C MET A 12 14.71 6.56 -11.48
N CYS A 13 14.63 7.51 -12.41
CA CYS A 13 15.63 8.57 -12.56
C CYS A 13 15.65 9.40 -11.29
N ILE A 14 16.47 9.00 -10.32
CA ILE A 14 16.76 9.81 -9.13
C ILE A 14 17.71 10.92 -9.62
N ARG A 15 17.23 12.15 -9.56
CA ARG A 15 18.08 13.32 -9.76
C ARG A 15 18.49 13.82 -8.39
N ASP A 16 19.77 13.76 -8.12
CA ASP A 16 20.34 14.37 -6.93
C ASP A 16 20.49 15.87 -7.17
N ARG A 17 20.10 16.65 -6.17
CA ARG A 17 20.27 18.09 -6.14
C ARG A 17 20.80 18.52 -4.78
N VAL A 18 21.82 19.34 -4.78
CA VAL A 18 22.28 20.03 -3.56
C VAL A 18 21.53 21.36 -3.49
N GLY A 19 20.71 21.53 -2.48
CA GLY A 19 20.04 22.82 -2.17
C GLY A 19 20.95 23.65 -1.28
N ILE A 20 21.37 24.82 -1.76
CA ILE A 20 22.12 25.79 -0.97
C ILE A 20 21.08 26.66 -0.26
N ASP A 21 21.27 26.91 1.05
CA ASP A 21 20.37 27.68 1.92
C ASP A 21 18.97 27.06 2.13
N GLU A 22 18.80 25.78 1.75
CA GLU A 22 17.55 25.04 1.97
C GLU A 22 17.60 24.14 3.24
N ALA A 23 18.70 24.17 3.98
CA ALA A 23 18.86 23.41 5.22
C ALA A 23 17.96 23.95 6.34
N ALA A 24 17.68 23.10 7.34
CA ALA A 24 17.07 23.58 8.58
C ALA A 24 18.06 24.46 9.37
N PHE A 25 17.55 25.41 10.20
CA PHE A 25 18.41 26.28 11.00
C PHE A 25 19.29 25.54 12.02
N TYR A 26 18.94 24.29 12.33
CA TYR A 26 19.68 23.42 13.26
C TYR A 26 20.67 22.48 12.60
N GLY A 27 20.71 22.40 11.27
CA GLY A 27 21.68 21.56 10.56
C GLY A 27 21.23 21.06 9.18
N PRO A 28 22.09 20.29 8.52
CA PRO A 28 21.81 19.78 7.19
C PRO A 28 20.73 18.72 7.21
N LYS A 29 20.07 18.54 6.04
CA LYS A 29 19.03 17.53 5.83
C LYS A 29 19.18 16.83 4.48
N LEU A 30 18.75 15.58 4.42
CA LEU A 30 18.52 14.83 3.21
C LEU A 30 17.01 14.60 3.06
N ASP A 31 16.43 15.08 1.98
CA ASP A 31 15.02 14.89 1.64
C ASP A 31 14.88 13.97 0.43
N ILE A 32 14.01 12.96 0.54
CA ILE A 32 13.55 12.19 -0.60
C ILE A 32 12.21 12.77 -1.03
N GLN A 33 12.19 13.33 -2.24
CA GLN A 33 11.03 14.01 -2.80
C GLN A 33 10.43 13.24 -3.95
N TYR A 34 9.16 13.42 -4.19
CA TYR A 34 8.47 12.94 -5.38
C TYR A 34 7.66 14.07 -6.02
N LYS A 35 7.39 13.96 -7.31
CA LYS A 35 6.49 14.89 -8.01
C LYS A 35 5.06 14.38 -7.91
N ASN A 36 4.18 15.21 -7.35
CA ASN A 36 2.76 14.96 -7.33
C ASN A 36 2.13 15.17 -8.73
N VAL A 37 0.82 14.93 -8.87
CA VAL A 37 0.09 15.06 -10.14
C VAL A 37 0.13 16.47 -10.75
N TYR A 38 0.41 17.50 -9.94
CA TYR A 38 0.58 18.89 -10.38
C TYR A 38 2.02 19.24 -10.73
N GLY A 39 2.94 18.27 -10.67
CA GLY A 39 4.37 18.47 -10.91
C GLY A 39 5.14 19.16 -9.77
N LYS A 40 4.49 19.40 -8.62
CA LYS A 40 5.12 19.94 -7.42
C LYS A 40 5.88 18.84 -6.68
N GLU A 41 7.06 19.17 -6.17
CA GLU A 41 7.86 18.28 -5.35
C GLU A 41 7.37 18.30 -3.90
N ASP A 42 7.03 17.12 -3.37
CA ASP A 42 6.63 16.89 -1.98
C ASP A 42 7.60 15.91 -1.32
N THR A 43 8.02 16.22 -0.10
CA THR A 43 8.95 15.39 0.67
C THR A 43 8.21 14.21 1.31
N ILE A 44 8.71 12.98 1.09
CA ILE A 44 8.18 11.77 1.72
C ILE A 44 9.04 11.36 2.91
N VAL A 45 10.36 11.37 2.74
CA VAL A 45 11.32 10.93 3.75
C VAL A 45 12.31 12.06 4.02
N THR A 46 12.61 12.28 5.28
CA THR A 46 13.61 13.25 5.70
C THR A 46 14.57 12.60 6.69
N ILE A 47 15.86 12.88 6.53
CA ILE A 47 16.90 12.62 7.52
C ILE A 47 17.56 13.96 7.81
N GLN A 48 17.54 14.39 9.08
CA GLN A 48 18.07 15.66 9.52
C GLN A 48 19.14 15.43 10.59
N ILE A 49 20.25 16.14 10.48
CA ILE A 49 21.29 16.16 11.50
C ILE A 49 21.12 17.44 12.29
N ASP A 50 20.76 17.30 13.56
CA ASP A 50 20.55 18.43 14.47
C ASP A 50 21.77 18.62 15.35
N MET A 51 22.39 19.76 15.19
CA MET A 51 23.60 20.17 15.94
C MET A 51 23.28 21.12 17.10
N LEU A 52 22.05 21.58 17.21
CA LEU A 52 21.65 22.63 18.13
C LEU A 52 20.93 22.12 19.39
N LEU A 53 20.02 21.15 19.24
CA LEU A 53 19.18 20.70 20.36
C LEU A 53 19.99 20.04 21.47
N ALA A 54 21.04 19.30 21.14
CA ALA A 54 21.91 18.71 22.15
C ALA A 54 22.54 19.76 23.07
N GLU A 55 22.91 20.93 22.50
CA GLU A 55 23.40 22.06 23.29
C GLU A 55 22.30 22.65 24.18
N LYS A 56 21.13 22.91 23.60
CA LYS A 56 19.99 23.52 24.33
C LYS A 56 19.51 22.66 25.49
N PHE A 57 19.57 21.33 25.35
CA PHE A 57 19.16 20.39 26.39
C PHE A 57 20.31 19.97 27.31
N GLY A 58 21.52 20.50 27.11
CA GLY A 58 22.69 20.12 27.92
C GLY A 58 23.04 18.65 27.82
N MET A 59 22.81 18.03 26.64
CA MET A 59 23.08 16.61 26.42
C MET A 59 24.56 16.36 26.27
N GLU A 60 25.06 15.37 27.00
CA GLU A 60 26.48 14.94 26.94
C GLU A 60 26.56 13.40 26.93
N TYR A 61 27.62 12.88 26.33
CA TYR A 61 28.00 11.48 26.45
C TYR A 61 29.48 11.37 26.80
N ILE A 62 29.90 10.24 27.36
CA ILE A 62 31.30 9.95 27.63
C ILE A 62 31.84 9.17 26.42
N ASP A 63 32.82 9.75 25.74
CA ASP A 63 33.47 9.12 24.59
C ASP A 63 34.50 8.08 25.06
N VAL A 64 35.04 7.27 24.12
CA VAL A 64 36.02 6.22 24.37
C VAL A 64 37.31 6.72 25.01
N ASP A 65 37.62 7.99 24.84
CA ASP A 65 38.75 8.67 25.48
C ASP A 65 38.46 9.18 26.91
N GLY A 66 37.28 8.90 27.44
CA GLY A 66 36.82 9.34 28.78
C GLY A 66 36.40 10.80 28.85
N THR A 67 36.43 11.55 27.75
CA THR A 67 35.97 12.94 27.72
C THR A 67 34.48 13.05 27.51
N ARG A 68 33.90 14.15 28.02
CA ARG A 68 32.48 14.48 27.75
C ARG A 68 32.38 15.21 26.42
N LYS A 69 31.49 14.71 25.56
CA LYS A 69 31.22 15.32 24.25
C LYS A 69 29.72 15.50 24.06
N ARG A 70 29.35 16.47 23.21
CA ARG A 70 27.97 16.64 22.80
C ARG A 70 27.60 15.67 21.68
N PRO A 71 26.46 15.00 21.75
CA PRO A 71 25.96 14.19 20.64
C PRO A 71 25.38 15.06 19.53
N TYR A 72 25.34 14.53 18.32
CA TYR A 72 24.41 14.99 17.29
C TYR A 72 23.11 14.23 17.42
N ILE A 73 21.97 14.89 17.13
CA ILE A 73 20.67 14.24 17.12
C ILE A 73 20.30 14.00 15.66
N ILE A 74 19.92 12.77 15.35
CA ILE A 74 19.48 12.42 14.02
C ILE A 74 17.96 12.22 14.04
N HIS A 75 17.24 13.14 13.37
CA HIS A 75 15.82 13.00 13.12
C HIS A 75 15.63 12.24 11.82
N ARG A 76 14.89 11.14 11.85
CA ARG A 76 14.60 10.34 10.67
C ARG A 76 13.12 10.01 10.60
N THR A 77 12.51 10.26 9.44
CA THR A 77 11.21 9.73 9.10
C THR A 77 11.34 8.66 8.04
N SER A 78 10.57 7.58 8.11
CA SER A 78 10.56 6.53 7.10
C SER A 78 9.41 6.66 6.11
N LEU A 79 8.30 7.28 6.51
CA LEU A 79 7.11 7.50 5.68
C LEU A 79 6.63 8.96 5.68
N GLY A 80 7.33 9.85 6.36
CA GLY A 80 6.85 11.22 6.59
C GLY A 80 5.58 11.21 7.46
N CYS A 81 4.50 11.81 6.99
CA CYS A 81 3.20 11.67 7.61
C CYS A 81 2.31 10.70 6.81
N TYR A 82 1.48 9.93 7.50
CA TYR A 82 0.62 8.92 6.88
C TYR A 82 -0.34 9.53 5.85
N GLU A 83 -0.90 10.68 6.15
CA GLU A 83 -1.86 11.38 5.29
C GLU A 83 -1.22 11.78 3.96
N ARG A 84 0.01 12.27 3.97
CA ARG A 84 0.75 12.64 2.76
C ARG A 84 1.08 11.42 1.92
N THR A 85 1.52 10.35 2.54
CA THR A 85 1.80 9.09 1.85
C THR A 85 0.54 8.48 1.26
N LEU A 86 -0.57 8.52 1.99
CA LEU A 86 -1.86 8.06 1.49
C LEU A 86 -2.35 8.91 0.31
N ALA A 87 -2.24 10.24 0.40
CA ALA A 87 -2.58 11.14 -0.70
C ALA A 87 -1.77 10.82 -1.96
N LEU A 88 -0.45 10.63 -1.83
CA LEU A 88 0.41 10.19 -2.92
C LEU A 88 -0.08 8.89 -3.57
N LEU A 89 -0.43 7.89 -2.77
CA LEU A 89 -0.90 6.60 -3.28
C LEU A 89 -2.24 6.74 -3.99
N ILE A 90 -3.18 7.52 -3.44
CA ILE A 90 -4.47 7.82 -4.06
C ILE A 90 -4.26 8.52 -5.41
N GLU A 91 -3.39 9.52 -5.48
CA GLU A 91 -3.05 10.21 -6.73
C GLU A 91 -2.41 9.27 -7.74
N LYS A 92 -1.39 8.52 -7.33
CA LYS A 92 -0.64 7.60 -8.19
C LYS A 92 -1.53 6.54 -8.84
N TYR A 93 -2.43 5.98 -8.09
CA TYR A 93 -3.31 4.90 -8.55
C TYR A 93 -4.71 5.39 -8.96
N ALA A 94 -4.97 6.70 -8.86
CA ALA A 94 -6.32 7.27 -9.05
C ALA A 94 -7.39 6.53 -8.23
N GLY A 95 -7.03 6.07 -7.03
CA GLY A 95 -7.87 5.25 -6.15
C GLY A 95 -8.00 3.77 -6.55
N ALA A 96 -7.46 3.35 -7.70
CA ALA A 96 -7.48 1.95 -8.14
C ALA A 96 -6.25 1.20 -7.61
N PHE A 97 -6.17 1.02 -6.31
CA PHE A 97 -5.02 0.40 -5.65
C PHE A 97 -4.72 -1.01 -6.21
N PRO A 98 -3.45 -1.39 -6.31
CA PRO A 98 -3.08 -2.78 -6.58
C PRO A 98 -3.56 -3.68 -5.43
N LEU A 99 -3.71 -4.97 -5.70
CA LEU A 99 -4.30 -5.94 -4.78
C LEU A 99 -3.68 -5.89 -3.37
N TRP A 100 -2.35 -5.85 -3.29
CA TRP A 100 -1.63 -5.86 -2.01
C TRP A 100 -1.86 -4.61 -1.14
N LEU A 101 -2.21 -3.46 -1.76
CA LEU A 101 -2.50 -2.19 -1.07
C LEU A 101 -4.01 -1.94 -0.86
N ALA A 102 -4.88 -2.61 -1.61
CA ALA A 102 -6.31 -2.35 -1.57
C ALA A 102 -6.89 -2.62 -0.18
N PRO A 103 -7.62 -1.68 0.44
CA PRO A 103 -8.27 -1.90 1.73
C PRO A 103 -9.26 -3.07 1.70
N GLU A 104 -10.01 -3.18 0.63
CA GLU A 104 -10.84 -4.31 0.26
C GLU A 104 -10.25 -4.94 -1.00
N GLN A 105 -9.85 -6.20 -0.91
CA GLN A 105 -9.20 -6.93 -1.98
C GLN A 105 -10.20 -7.71 -2.84
N ILE A 106 -11.23 -8.20 -2.18
CA ILE A 106 -12.27 -9.04 -2.78
C ILE A 106 -13.64 -8.60 -2.30
N ARG A 107 -14.59 -8.51 -3.22
CA ARG A 107 -16.02 -8.43 -2.92
C ARG A 107 -16.72 -9.70 -3.37
N PHE A 108 -17.30 -10.40 -2.41
CA PHE A 108 -18.23 -11.48 -2.71
C PHE A 108 -19.61 -10.93 -3.05
N ILE A 109 -20.22 -11.47 -4.09
CA ILE A 109 -21.54 -11.10 -4.59
C ILE A 109 -22.38 -12.38 -4.68
N PRO A 110 -22.99 -12.83 -3.57
CA PRO A 110 -23.95 -13.93 -3.60
C PRO A 110 -25.17 -13.52 -4.42
N ILE A 111 -25.65 -14.42 -5.29
CA ILE A 111 -26.84 -14.18 -6.12
C ILE A 111 -28.12 -14.19 -5.27
N ALA A 112 -28.15 -15.01 -4.23
CA ALA A 112 -29.25 -15.09 -3.26
C ALA A 112 -28.71 -15.52 -1.90
N ASP A 113 -29.50 -15.28 -0.84
CA ASP A 113 -29.13 -15.55 0.55
C ASP A 113 -28.77 -17.03 0.80
N ARG A 114 -29.39 -17.95 0.05
CA ARG A 114 -29.06 -19.39 0.13
C ARG A 114 -27.62 -19.73 -0.23
N HIS A 115 -26.90 -18.83 -0.93
CA HIS A 115 -25.48 -19.01 -1.28
C HIS A 115 -24.52 -18.49 -0.20
N LEU A 116 -25.02 -17.78 0.82
CA LEU A 116 -24.18 -17.26 1.90
C LEU A 116 -23.38 -18.33 2.65
N PRO A 117 -23.95 -19.52 2.97
CA PRO A 117 -23.14 -20.57 3.62
C PRO A 117 -21.93 -20.98 2.79
N TYR A 118 -22.08 -21.14 1.47
CA TYR A 118 -20.99 -21.47 0.54
C TYR A 118 -19.96 -20.33 0.47
N VAL A 119 -20.42 -19.09 0.32
CA VAL A 119 -19.54 -17.91 0.29
C VAL A 119 -18.74 -17.78 1.59
N ASN A 120 -19.40 -17.96 2.75
CA ASN A 120 -18.74 -17.86 4.06
C ASN A 120 -17.67 -18.93 4.27
N GLU A 121 -17.87 -20.15 3.77
CA GLU A 121 -16.84 -21.20 3.83
C GLU A 121 -15.58 -20.80 3.06
N ILE A 122 -15.74 -20.23 1.88
CA ILE A 122 -14.61 -19.76 1.06
C ILE A 122 -13.97 -18.52 1.67
N ALA A 123 -14.78 -17.57 2.13
CA ALA A 123 -14.32 -16.37 2.79
C ALA A 123 -13.44 -16.67 4.00
N ALA A 124 -13.79 -17.66 4.81
CA ALA A 124 -12.99 -18.10 5.94
C ALA A 124 -11.60 -18.62 5.53
N ARG A 125 -11.50 -19.29 4.38
CA ARG A 125 -10.19 -19.75 3.84
C ARG A 125 -9.33 -18.55 3.40
N LEU A 126 -9.93 -17.53 2.78
CA LEU A 126 -9.23 -16.31 2.38
C LEU A 126 -8.80 -15.47 3.59
N GLU A 127 -9.65 -15.39 4.61
CA GLU A 127 -9.32 -14.72 5.88
C GLU A 127 -8.13 -15.38 6.59
N ALA A 128 -8.08 -16.71 6.63
CA ALA A 128 -6.95 -17.45 7.18
C ALA A 128 -5.63 -17.18 6.42
N ALA A 129 -5.71 -16.80 5.14
CA ALA A 129 -4.57 -16.36 4.34
C ALA A 129 -4.28 -14.84 4.44
N GLY A 130 -5.00 -14.11 5.28
CA GLY A 130 -4.83 -12.66 5.49
C GLY A 130 -5.38 -11.80 4.37
N ILE A 131 -6.29 -12.31 3.55
CA ILE A 131 -6.93 -11.57 2.45
C ILE A 131 -8.14 -10.81 2.99
N ARG A 132 -8.21 -9.51 2.67
CA ARG A 132 -9.29 -8.61 3.08
C ARG A 132 -10.45 -8.69 2.10
N TYR A 133 -11.63 -8.98 2.61
CA TYR A 133 -12.83 -9.13 1.78
C TYR A 133 -14.05 -8.49 2.42
N THR A 134 -15.09 -8.29 1.63
CA THR A 134 -16.45 -8.01 2.07
C THR A 134 -17.44 -8.91 1.34
N ILE A 135 -18.61 -9.11 1.94
CA ILE A 135 -19.72 -9.85 1.34
C ILE A 135 -20.87 -8.86 1.13
N ASP A 136 -21.31 -8.71 -0.12
CA ASP A 136 -22.43 -7.83 -0.45
C ASP A 136 -23.79 -8.54 -0.23
N GLU A 137 -24.29 -8.47 0.99
CA GLU A 137 -25.56 -9.09 1.40
C GLU A 137 -26.80 -8.22 1.09
N ARG A 138 -26.61 -7.07 0.44
CA ARG A 138 -27.73 -6.18 0.14
C ARG A 138 -28.75 -6.86 -0.76
N ALA A 139 -30.05 -6.61 -0.53
CA ALA A 139 -31.16 -7.10 -1.36
C ALA A 139 -31.26 -6.30 -2.68
N GLU A 140 -30.17 -6.33 -3.48
CA GLU A 140 -30.05 -5.60 -4.74
C GLU A 140 -29.78 -6.54 -5.92
N LYS A 141 -30.10 -6.08 -7.13
CA LYS A 141 -29.83 -6.84 -8.36
C LYS A 141 -28.32 -7.04 -8.55
N MET A 142 -27.92 -8.25 -8.95
CA MET A 142 -26.52 -8.61 -9.21
C MET A 142 -25.79 -7.59 -10.07
N GLY A 143 -26.39 -7.13 -11.18
CA GLY A 143 -25.79 -6.12 -12.05
C GLY A 143 -25.50 -4.79 -11.35
N TYR A 144 -26.35 -4.38 -10.38
CA TYR A 144 -26.13 -3.21 -9.56
C TYR A 144 -24.95 -3.40 -8.60
N LYS A 145 -24.89 -4.55 -7.90
CA LYS A 145 -23.78 -4.89 -7.01
C LYS A 145 -22.44 -4.91 -7.74
N ILE A 146 -22.38 -5.53 -8.92
CA ILE A 146 -21.18 -5.54 -9.78
C ILE A 146 -20.78 -4.13 -10.17
N ARG A 147 -21.73 -3.30 -10.62
CA ARG A 147 -21.46 -1.91 -11.00
C ARG A 147 -20.92 -1.10 -9.82
N GLN A 148 -21.48 -1.26 -8.62
CA GLN A 148 -20.99 -0.58 -7.42
C GLN A 148 -19.55 -1.00 -7.10
N ALA A 149 -19.25 -2.29 -7.11
CA ALA A 149 -17.91 -2.79 -6.88
C ALA A 149 -16.89 -2.26 -7.93
N GLN A 150 -17.32 -2.10 -9.18
CA GLN A 150 -16.50 -1.48 -10.23
C GLN A 150 -16.25 0.02 -9.97
N LEU A 151 -17.27 0.77 -9.56
CA LEU A 151 -17.15 2.19 -9.22
C LEU A 151 -16.23 2.41 -8.01
N GLU A 152 -16.29 1.52 -7.03
CA GLU A 152 -15.43 1.50 -5.85
C GLU A 152 -14.02 0.95 -6.15
N LYS A 153 -13.79 0.51 -7.40
CA LYS A 153 -12.48 0.03 -7.89
C LYS A 153 -11.95 -1.18 -7.13
N ILE A 154 -12.85 -2.06 -6.69
CA ILE A 154 -12.50 -3.31 -6.02
C ILE A 154 -11.65 -4.18 -6.96
N PRO A 155 -10.49 -4.71 -6.51
CA PRO A 155 -9.61 -5.50 -7.37
C PRO A 155 -10.25 -6.77 -7.93
N TYR A 156 -10.95 -7.53 -7.08
CA TYR A 156 -11.60 -8.77 -7.45
C TYR A 156 -13.05 -8.82 -7.00
N MET A 157 -13.92 -9.31 -7.85
CA MET A 157 -15.32 -9.63 -7.53
C MET A 157 -15.52 -11.12 -7.73
N ILE A 158 -16.19 -11.75 -6.76
CA ILE A 158 -16.50 -13.18 -6.79
C ILE A 158 -18.00 -13.34 -6.75
N ILE A 159 -18.56 -13.91 -7.80
CA ILE A 159 -19.98 -14.15 -7.91
C ILE A 159 -20.21 -15.65 -7.60
N ALA A 160 -21.20 -15.90 -6.75
CA ALA A 160 -21.58 -17.25 -6.37
C ALA A 160 -23.09 -17.42 -6.49
N GLY A 161 -23.48 -18.41 -7.29
CA GLY A 161 -24.85 -18.84 -7.52
C GLY A 161 -24.99 -20.35 -7.33
N ASP A 162 -26.12 -20.90 -7.80
CA ASP A 162 -26.41 -22.34 -7.66
C ASP A 162 -25.34 -23.18 -8.39
N ASN A 163 -24.98 -22.79 -9.61
CA ASN A 163 -23.99 -23.50 -10.40
C ASN A 163 -22.61 -23.55 -9.73
N GLU A 164 -22.15 -22.42 -9.19
CA GLU A 164 -20.90 -22.33 -8.48
C GLU A 164 -20.89 -23.19 -7.21
N ALA A 165 -22.00 -23.18 -6.46
CA ALA A 165 -22.13 -23.98 -5.24
C ALA A 165 -22.18 -25.49 -5.56
N GLU A 166 -22.85 -25.91 -6.64
CA GLU A 166 -22.94 -27.32 -7.05
C GLU A 166 -21.60 -27.85 -7.58
N THR A 167 -20.88 -27.04 -8.34
CA THR A 167 -19.61 -27.43 -8.95
C THR A 167 -18.39 -27.14 -8.06
N ASN A 168 -18.60 -26.53 -6.89
CA ASN A 168 -17.56 -26.08 -5.96
C ASN A 168 -16.52 -25.17 -6.66
N THR A 169 -17.02 -24.23 -7.46
CA THR A 169 -16.24 -23.22 -8.18
C THR A 169 -16.72 -21.82 -7.87
N LEU A 170 -16.02 -20.84 -8.38
CA LEU A 170 -16.27 -19.42 -8.22
C LEU A 170 -16.23 -18.72 -9.57
N SER A 171 -17.19 -17.89 -9.89
CA SER A 171 -17.11 -16.99 -11.04
C SER A 171 -16.32 -15.74 -10.62
N VAL A 172 -15.14 -15.57 -11.18
CA VAL A 172 -14.18 -14.55 -10.75
C VAL A 172 -14.03 -13.45 -11.80
N ARG A 173 -14.06 -12.22 -11.35
CA ARG A 173 -13.80 -11.03 -12.16
C ARG A 173 -12.69 -10.20 -11.56
N SER A 174 -11.70 -9.88 -12.37
CA SER A 174 -10.63 -8.94 -12.04
C SER A 174 -10.96 -7.56 -12.60
N ARG A 175 -10.68 -6.53 -11.83
CA ARG A 175 -10.77 -5.14 -12.33
C ARG A 175 -9.85 -4.91 -13.52
N ARG A 176 -8.67 -5.53 -13.54
CA ARG A 176 -7.66 -5.35 -14.58
C ARG A 176 -7.93 -6.22 -15.81
N ASP A 177 -8.18 -7.51 -15.58
CA ASP A 177 -8.20 -8.51 -16.64
C ASP A 177 -9.63 -8.86 -17.10
N GLY A 178 -10.66 -8.29 -16.47
CA GLY A 178 -12.06 -8.55 -16.79
C GLY A 178 -12.57 -9.88 -16.23
N ASP A 179 -13.37 -10.60 -17.01
CA ASP A 179 -13.93 -11.90 -16.62
C ASP A 179 -12.88 -12.98 -16.74
N LEU A 180 -12.57 -13.64 -15.63
CA LEU A 180 -11.58 -14.72 -15.56
C LEU A 180 -12.23 -16.10 -15.67
N GLY A 181 -13.57 -16.16 -15.77
CA GLY A 181 -14.31 -17.40 -15.81
C GLY A 181 -14.44 -18.08 -14.45
N SER A 182 -14.67 -19.37 -14.48
CA SER A 182 -14.86 -20.22 -13.29
C SER A 182 -13.55 -20.83 -12.86
N MET A 183 -13.25 -20.78 -11.56
CA MET A 183 -12.08 -21.41 -10.94
C MET A 183 -12.41 -21.91 -9.53
N THR A 184 -11.59 -22.81 -9.03
CA THR A 184 -11.71 -23.33 -7.66
C THR A 184 -11.20 -22.29 -6.64
N ALA A 185 -11.61 -22.44 -5.38
CA ALA A 185 -11.11 -21.60 -4.31
C ALA A 185 -9.58 -21.71 -4.13
N ALA A 186 -8.99 -22.87 -4.39
CA ALA A 186 -7.54 -23.08 -4.32
C ALA A 186 -6.80 -22.31 -5.42
N GLU A 187 -7.24 -22.42 -6.67
CA GLU A 187 -6.64 -21.68 -7.80
C GLU A 187 -6.73 -20.15 -7.61
N LEU A 188 -7.87 -19.68 -7.09
CA LEU A 188 -8.03 -18.28 -6.74
C LEU A 188 -7.03 -17.85 -5.66
N LEU A 189 -6.92 -18.63 -4.59
CA LEU A 189 -6.02 -18.34 -3.47
C LEU A 189 -4.56 -18.27 -3.93
N ASP A 190 -4.11 -19.25 -4.71
CA ASP A 190 -2.74 -19.28 -5.25
C ASP A 190 -2.46 -18.04 -6.11
N ARG A 191 -3.41 -17.64 -6.97
CA ARG A 191 -3.32 -16.43 -7.79
C ARG A 191 -3.19 -15.16 -6.93
N LEU A 192 -4.04 -15.02 -5.92
CA LEU A 192 -4.04 -13.85 -5.04
C LEU A 192 -2.75 -13.74 -4.22
N ILE A 193 -2.27 -14.87 -3.68
CA ILE A 193 -1.02 -14.92 -2.91
C ILE A 193 0.17 -14.55 -3.81
N ASP A 194 0.22 -15.06 -5.03
CA ASP A 194 1.27 -14.73 -5.99
C ASP A 194 1.26 -13.23 -6.34
N GLU A 195 0.08 -12.66 -6.58
CA GLU A 195 -0.06 -11.23 -6.90
C GLU A 195 0.32 -10.34 -5.71
N ILE A 196 -0.08 -10.70 -4.49
CA ILE A 196 0.26 -9.97 -3.25
C ILE A 196 1.75 -10.08 -2.94
N SER A 197 2.31 -11.29 -2.98
CA SER A 197 3.72 -11.55 -2.63
C SER A 197 4.69 -10.86 -3.59
N ASN A 198 4.35 -10.83 -4.87
CA ASN A 198 5.14 -10.18 -5.91
C ASN A 198 4.80 -8.69 -6.08
N LYS A 199 3.89 -8.13 -5.25
CA LYS A 199 3.44 -6.73 -5.30
C LYS A 199 3.09 -6.28 -6.72
N LYS A 200 2.40 -7.15 -7.48
CA LYS A 200 1.99 -6.82 -8.85
C LYS A 200 1.07 -5.61 -8.85
N ALA A 201 1.30 -4.68 -9.81
CA ALA A 201 0.53 -3.44 -9.95
C ALA A 201 -0.52 -3.56 -11.07
#